data_77a2086af98d0926b7b680f3c62f2a39
#
_entry.id   77a2086af98d0926b7b680f3c62f2a39
#
_cell.length_a   1.000
_cell.length_b   1.000
_cell.length_c   1.000
_cell.angle_alpha   90.00
_cell.angle_beta   90.00
_cell.angle_gamma   90.00
#
_symmetry.space_group_name_H-M   'P 1'
#
loop_
_entity.id
_entity.type
_entity.pdbx_description
1 polymer ?
#
loop_
_entity_poly.entity_id
_entity_poly.type
_entity_poly.pdbx_seq_one_letter_code
_entity_poly.pdbx_strand_id
1 'polypeptide(L)'
;MEWTMDKEMTGAEMVIEALADQGVEHVFGYPGGAVLPIYDALFHQQKVQHILVRHEQGAVHAAEGYARSTGKVGCVLVTSGPGATNAVTGLTDALMDSIPLVCLTGQVPTHLIGNDAFQECDTVGITRPCTKHNYLVKTIGDLPRVLHEAFHIAKSGRPGPVVVDIPKDIQFAKGLYSRPREFQHKGYRPKVKGDLERIKLAIDLMRHAKRPLFYTGGGVVNSGPEASHLLRELVKLTGFPITSTLMGLGAYAASDPQWLGMLGMHGTYEANMSMHGCDVMICIGARFDDRITGRLDAFSPGSKKIHVDIDPSSINKNVKVDLPIIGDCAHVLEDMVRLWRSAAVHVDKTALEVWWKQIDNWRARKSLAYKNSNELIKPQYAIGRLYELTKDRDTYITTEVGQHQMWAAQFYRFEQPNRWMTSGGLGTMGYGLPAAVGVQLAHPNSLVIDIAGEASVLMTMQEMSTAVQYELPIKIFIINNQYMGMVRQWQELLHGGRYSHSYTEALPDFVKLAEAYHAVGIRCERPGDVDGAIREMIAVNRPVIFDCMVDPNENCFPMIPSGRAHNEMLLGDATVSVEEAITEEGKVMV
;
A
#
# COMPACT_ATOMS: atom_id res chain seq x y z
N MET A 1 -3.09 -37.36 -12.67
CA MET A 1 -2.26 -36.65 -11.65
C MET A 1 -1.11 -37.58 -11.30
N GLU A 2 0.06 -37.35 -11.86
CA GLU A 2 1.25 -38.10 -11.54
C GLU A 2 1.67 -37.82 -10.11
N TRP A 3 1.88 -38.86 -9.35
CA TRP A 3 2.43 -38.80 -7.99
C TRP A 3 3.89 -38.38 -8.10
N THR A 4 4.24 -37.17 -7.64
CA THR A 4 5.66 -36.80 -7.50
C THR A 4 6.26 -37.68 -6.40
N MET A 5 7.10 -38.65 -6.83
CA MET A 5 7.91 -39.45 -5.90
C MET A 5 8.82 -38.49 -5.10
N ASP A 6 9.05 -38.81 -3.83
CA ASP A 6 10.05 -38.14 -3.00
C ASP A 6 11.38 -38.16 -3.74
N LYS A 7 11.98 -36.98 -3.94
CA LYS A 7 13.22 -36.81 -4.68
C LYS A 7 14.32 -36.36 -3.71
N GLU A 8 15.44 -37.07 -3.72
CA GLU A 8 16.62 -36.60 -2.99
C GLU A 8 17.22 -35.41 -3.72
N MET A 9 17.40 -34.31 -2.99
CA MET A 9 17.99 -33.07 -3.50
C MET A 9 18.67 -32.28 -2.37
N THR A 10 19.48 -31.30 -2.74
CA THR A 10 20.09 -30.37 -1.80
C THR A 10 19.05 -29.39 -1.24
N GLY A 11 19.34 -28.78 -0.08
CA GLY A 11 18.47 -27.74 0.48
C GLY A 11 18.30 -26.56 -0.46
N ALA A 12 19.33 -26.20 -1.22
CA ALA A 12 19.25 -25.16 -2.24
C ALA A 12 18.26 -25.51 -3.36
N GLU A 13 18.31 -26.75 -3.89
CA GLU A 13 17.34 -27.24 -4.88
C GLU A 13 15.92 -27.31 -4.31
N MET A 14 15.78 -27.68 -3.01
CA MET A 14 14.48 -27.71 -2.32
C MET A 14 13.85 -26.32 -2.25
N VAL A 15 14.66 -25.27 -2.01
CA VAL A 15 14.17 -23.88 -2.03
C VAL A 15 13.55 -23.55 -3.39
N ILE A 16 14.26 -23.84 -4.47
CA ILE A 16 13.77 -23.53 -5.83
C ILE A 16 12.53 -24.33 -6.18
N GLU A 17 12.50 -25.62 -5.85
CA GLU A 17 11.33 -26.47 -6.12
C GLU A 17 10.12 -26.01 -5.31
N ALA A 18 10.30 -25.63 -4.05
CA ALA A 18 9.23 -25.08 -3.21
C ALA A 18 8.67 -23.75 -3.77
N LEU A 19 9.54 -22.87 -4.26
CA LEU A 19 9.12 -21.62 -4.92
C LEU A 19 8.29 -21.92 -6.19
N ALA A 20 8.74 -22.86 -7.02
CA ALA A 20 8.01 -23.29 -8.20
C ALA A 20 6.65 -23.93 -7.85
N ASP A 21 6.59 -24.74 -6.79
CA ASP A 21 5.35 -25.34 -6.27
C ASP A 21 4.33 -24.29 -5.77
N GLN A 22 4.82 -23.16 -5.26
CA GLN A 22 3.99 -22.03 -4.85
C GLN A 22 3.61 -21.08 -5.99
N GLY A 23 4.06 -21.37 -7.22
CA GLY A 23 3.79 -20.55 -8.41
C GLY A 23 4.52 -19.22 -8.42
N VAL A 24 5.70 -19.15 -7.77
CA VAL A 24 6.56 -17.97 -7.80
C VAL A 24 7.19 -17.84 -9.17
N GLU A 25 6.92 -16.74 -9.85
CA GLU A 25 7.50 -16.42 -11.15
C GLU A 25 8.78 -15.60 -11.01
N HIS A 26 8.79 -14.65 -10.06
CA HIS A 26 9.90 -13.72 -9.83
C HIS A 26 10.37 -13.74 -8.38
N VAL A 27 11.69 -13.76 -8.18
CA VAL A 27 12.35 -13.56 -6.88
C VAL A 27 13.22 -12.32 -6.98
N PHE A 28 12.94 -11.33 -6.14
CA PHE A 28 13.72 -10.10 -6.07
C PHE A 28 14.86 -10.28 -5.07
N GLY A 29 16.08 -9.96 -5.44
CA GLY A 29 17.16 -10.23 -4.50
C GLY A 29 18.52 -9.68 -4.90
N TYR A 30 19.46 -9.88 -3.97
CA TYR A 30 20.86 -9.50 -4.14
C TYR A 30 21.77 -10.64 -3.65
N PRO A 31 22.71 -11.14 -4.47
CA PRO A 31 23.57 -12.27 -4.13
C PRO A 31 24.56 -11.92 -3.02
N GLY A 32 24.94 -12.94 -2.23
CA GLY A 32 25.98 -12.84 -1.23
C GLY A 32 26.42 -14.22 -0.75
N GLY A 33 27.51 -14.27 0.02
CA GLY A 33 28.20 -15.51 0.37
C GLY A 33 27.33 -16.60 1.01
N ALA A 34 26.35 -16.20 1.84
CA ALA A 34 25.50 -17.16 2.57
C ALA A 34 24.38 -17.78 1.72
N VAL A 35 24.12 -17.30 0.50
CA VAL A 35 23.04 -17.80 -0.39
C VAL A 35 23.58 -18.32 -1.73
N LEU A 36 24.89 -18.38 -1.92
CA LEU A 36 25.49 -18.88 -3.16
C LEU A 36 24.98 -20.27 -3.59
N PRO A 37 24.73 -21.25 -2.69
CA PRO A 37 24.17 -22.52 -3.11
C PRO A 37 22.77 -22.38 -3.74
N ILE A 38 21.94 -21.46 -3.24
CA ILE A 38 20.61 -21.19 -3.82
C ILE A 38 20.77 -20.51 -5.19
N TYR A 39 21.72 -19.60 -5.36
CA TYR A 39 22.01 -18.97 -6.66
C TYR A 39 22.56 -19.97 -7.68
N ASP A 40 23.36 -20.96 -7.25
CA ASP A 40 23.79 -22.06 -8.10
C ASP A 40 22.60 -22.90 -8.56
N ALA A 41 21.67 -23.24 -7.65
CA ALA A 41 20.44 -23.95 -8.01
C ALA A 41 19.53 -23.12 -8.95
N LEU A 42 19.47 -21.79 -8.78
CA LEU A 42 18.75 -20.89 -9.71
C LEU A 42 19.32 -20.95 -11.13
N PHE A 43 20.65 -21.10 -11.30
CA PHE A 43 21.28 -21.18 -12.60
C PHE A 43 20.86 -22.42 -13.42
N HIS A 44 20.54 -23.52 -12.76
CA HIS A 44 20.22 -24.79 -13.38
C HIS A 44 18.74 -25.00 -13.74
N GLN A 45 17.91 -23.95 -13.59
CA GLN A 45 16.46 -24.03 -13.85
C GLN A 45 15.92 -22.79 -14.56
N GLN A 46 14.66 -22.88 -15.07
CA GLN A 46 13.97 -21.80 -15.80
C GLN A 46 12.55 -21.53 -15.28
N LYS A 47 12.15 -22.13 -14.14
CA LYS A 47 10.80 -22.01 -13.58
C LYS A 47 10.63 -20.69 -12.81
N VAL A 48 11.70 -20.22 -12.15
CA VAL A 48 11.72 -19.04 -11.28
C VAL A 48 12.77 -18.08 -11.80
N GLN A 49 12.37 -16.86 -12.13
CA GLN A 49 13.28 -15.83 -12.60
C GLN A 49 13.77 -14.98 -11.42
N HIS A 50 15.09 -14.83 -11.31
CA HIS A 50 15.68 -13.91 -10.34
C HIS A 50 15.80 -12.51 -10.95
N ILE A 51 15.38 -11.50 -10.19
CA ILE A 51 15.50 -10.08 -10.53
C ILE A 51 16.57 -9.45 -9.64
N LEU A 52 17.68 -9.07 -10.24
CA LEU A 52 18.80 -8.45 -9.53
C LEU A 52 18.49 -6.98 -9.25
N VAL A 53 18.21 -6.67 -8.02
CA VAL A 53 18.05 -5.29 -7.51
C VAL A 53 19.40 -4.65 -7.18
N ARG A 54 19.41 -3.42 -6.68
CA ARG A 54 20.64 -2.72 -6.27
C ARG A 54 20.75 -2.52 -4.77
N HIS A 55 19.67 -2.81 -4.03
CA HIS A 55 19.63 -2.76 -2.58
C HIS A 55 18.53 -3.69 -2.06
N GLU A 56 18.72 -4.35 -0.92
CA GLU A 56 17.77 -5.32 -0.37
C GLU A 56 16.45 -4.68 0.06
N GLN A 57 16.46 -3.42 0.50
CA GLN A 57 15.23 -2.65 0.71
C GLN A 57 14.44 -2.53 -0.60
N GLY A 58 15.12 -2.23 -1.71
CA GLY A 58 14.52 -2.20 -3.05
C GLY A 58 13.94 -3.55 -3.46
N ALA A 59 14.58 -4.68 -3.09
CA ALA A 59 14.04 -6.01 -3.32
C ALA A 59 12.69 -6.22 -2.65
N VAL A 60 12.57 -5.80 -1.37
CA VAL A 60 11.31 -5.96 -0.64
C VAL A 60 10.22 -5.07 -1.22
N HIS A 61 10.50 -3.79 -1.49
CA HIS A 61 9.50 -2.90 -2.08
C HIS A 61 9.08 -3.33 -3.50
N ALA A 62 10.00 -3.89 -4.30
CA ALA A 62 9.64 -4.47 -5.60
C ALA A 62 8.71 -5.69 -5.43
N ALA A 63 9.00 -6.56 -4.46
CA ALA A 63 8.12 -7.67 -4.11
C ALA A 63 6.75 -7.20 -3.60
N GLU A 64 6.68 -6.08 -2.87
CA GLU A 64 5.43 -5.45 -2.44
C GLU A 64 4.61 -4.93 -3.63
N GLY A 65 5.24 -4.21 -4.57
CA GLY A 65 4.59 -3.75 -5.79
C GLY A 65 4.02 -4.90 -6.62
N TYR A 66 4.82 -5.98 -6.77
CA TYR A 66 4.37 -7.22 -7.41
C TYR A 66 3.16 -7.84 -6.68
N ALA A 67 3.25 -8.00 -5.37
CA ALA A 67 2.20 -8.64 -4.59
C ALA A 67 0.89 -7.84 -4.63
N ARG A 68 0.94 -6.53 -4.47
CA ARG A 68 -0.24 -5.65 -4.46
C ARG A 68 -0.91 -5.56 -5.82
N SER A 69 -0.14 -5.57 -6.90
CA SER A 69 -0.70 -5.47 -8.26
C SER A 69 -1.27 -6.79 -8.77
N THR A 70 -0.76 -7.95 -8.28
CA THR A 70 -1.15 -9.29 -8.75
C THR A 70 -2.06 -10.05 -7.79
N GLY A 71 -2.05 -9.71 -6.49
CA GLY A 71 -2.66 -10.53 -5.43
C GLY A 71 -1.88 -11.81 -5.08
N LYS A 72 -0.70 -12.01 -5.67
CA LYS A 72 0.21 -13.15 -5.38
C LYS A 72 1.12 -12.80 -4.19
N VAL A 73 1.80 -13.82 -3.63
CA VAL A 73 2.82 -13.60 -2.60
C VAL A 73 4.10 -13.10 -3.27
N GLY A 74 4.64 -11.97 -2.81
CA GLY A 74 5.94 -11.48 -3.24
C GLY A 74 7.07 -12.32 -2.63
N CYS A 75 8.17 -12.53 -3.35
CA CYS A 75 9.27 -13.34 -2.90
C CYS A 75 10.60 -12.60 -2.98
N VAL A 76 11.38 -12.65 -1.90
CA VAL A 76 12.67 -11.96 -1.74
C VAL A 76 13.74 -12.96 -1.34
N LEU A 77 14.95 -12.81 -1.89
CA LEU A 77 16.13 -13.61 -1.54
C LEU A 77 17.32 -12.69 -1.26
N VAL A 78 17.81 -12.69 -0.02
CA VAL A 78 18.92 -11.85 0.42
C VAL A 78 19.94 -12.66 1.22
N THR A 79 21.18 -12.17 1.29
CA THR A 79 22.24 -12.82 2.07
C THR A 79 22.10 -12.56 3.57
N SER A 80 22.97 -13.14 4.38
CA SER A 80 23.07 -12.93 5.83
C SER A 80 23.56 -11.52 6.20
N GLY A 81 23.54 -11.20 7.48
CA GLY A 81 24.06 -9.95 8.02
C GLY A 81 23.45 -8.72 7.38
N PRO A 82 24.24 -7.90 6.65
CA PRO A 82 23.75 -6.67 6.04
C PRO A 82 22.64 -6.90 5.03
N GLY A 83 22.60 -8.03 4.33
CA GLY A 83 21.51 -8.36 3.42
C GLY A 83 20.18 -8.51 4.14
N ALA A 84 20.15 -9.24 5.24
CA ALA A 84 18.96 -9.42 6.07
C ALA A 84 18.55 -8.10 6.76
N THR A 85 19.51 -7.34 7.31
CA THR A 85 19.20 -6.08 8.02
C THR A 85 18.71 -4.98 7.08
N ASN A 86 19.22 -4.90 5.84
CA ASN A 86 18.74 -3.96 4.84
C ASN A 86 17.28 -4.22 4.39
N ALA A 87 16.79 -5.44 4.53
CA ALA A 87 15.40 -5.78 4.18
C ALA A 87 14.37 -5.32 5.22
N VAL A 88 14.80 -4.94 6.45
CA VAL A 88 13.91 -4.72 7.60
C VAL A 88 12.90 -3.58 7.36
N THR A 89 13.31 -2.49 6.72
CA THR A 89 12.40 -1.39 6.40
C THR A 89 11.24 -1.88 5.52
N GLY A 90 11.54 -2.58 4.43
CA GLY A 90 10.50 -3.12 3.55
C GLY A 90 9.62 -4.18 4.24
N LEU A 91 10.21 -5.06 5.06
CA LEU A 91 9.43 -6.03 5.84
C LEU A 91 8.46 -5.33 6.81
N THR A 92 8.91 -4.26 7.46
CA THR A 92 8.06 -3.47 8.36
C THR A 92 6.92 -2.80 7.60
N ASP A 93 7.21 -2.26 6.41
CA ASP A 93 6.21 -1.66 5.51
C ASP A 93 5.15 -2.67 5.10
N ALA A 94 5.58 -3.84 4.63
CA ALA A 94 4.68 -4.94 4.26
C ALA A 94 3.80 -5.41 5.44
N LEU A 95 4.32 -5.43 6.67
CA LEU A 95 3.54 -5.76 7.86
C LEU A 95 2.47 -4.71 8.14
N MET A 96 2.84 -3.43 8.08
CA MET A 96 1.93 -2.31 8.37
C MET A 96 0.81 -2.23 7.34
N ASP A 97 1.11 -2.47 6.07
CA ASP A 97 0.15 -2.41 4.96
C ASP A 97 -0.51 -3.75 4.61
N SER A 98 -0.21 -4.80 5.37
CA SER A 98 -0.82 -6.13 5.21
C SER A 98 -0.54 -6.74 3.83
N ILE A 99 0.73 -6.75 3.41
CA ILE A 99 1.17 -7.26 2.11
C ILE A 99 1.79 -8.64 2.27
N PRO A 100 1.33 -9.66 1.52
CA PRO A 100 1.85 -11.01 1.64
C PRO A 100 3.24 -11.12 0.99
N LEU A 101 4.26 -11.38 1.80
CA LEU A 101 5.65 -11.57 1.35
C LEU A 101 6.28 -12.80 2.01
N VAL A 102 7.18 -13.47 1.28
CA VAL A 102 8.13 -14.43 1.84
C VAL A 102 9.55 -13.93 1.53
N CYS A 103 10.30 -13.65 2.58
CA CYS A 103 11.69 -13.24 2.50
C CYS A 103 12.59 -14.39 2.95
N LEU A 104 13.38 -14.90 2.01
CA LEU A 104 14.40 -15.93 2.26
C LEU A 104 15.71 -15.22 2.57
N THR A 105 16.27 -15.48 3.75
CA THR A 105 17.57 -14.94 4.16
C THR A 105 18.58 -16.06 4.28
N GLY A 106 19.81 -15.82 3.84
CA GLY A 106 20.91 -16.69 4.18
C GLY A 106 21.35 -16.50 5.63
N GLN A 107 21.93 -17.54 6.22
CA GLN A 107 22.53 -17.48 7.54
C GLN A 107 23.90 -18.18 7.51
N VAL A 108 24.77 -17.84 8.46
CA VAL A 108 26.01 -18.58 8.69
C VAL A 108 25.73 -20.05 9.01
N PRO A 109 26.66 -21.00 8.80
CA PRO A 109 26.46 -22.39 9.16
C PRO A 109 25.97 -22.56 10.61
N THR A 110 25.11 -23.55 10.85
CA THR A 110 24.42 -23.75 12.14
C THR A 110 25.39 -23.79 13.34
N HIS A 111 26.59 -24.38 13.18
CA HIS A 111 27.59 -24.48 14.24
C HIS A 111 28.33 -23.15 14.51
N LEU A 112 28.19 -22.14 13.67
CA LEU A 112 28.78 -20.82 13.85
C LEU A 112 27.83 -19.80 14.45
N ILE A 113 26.50 -20.09 14.47
CA ILE A 113 25.52 -19.19 15.03
C ILE A 113 25.79 -18.93 16.52
N GLY A 114 25.87 -17.64 16.88
CA GLY A 114 26.21 -17.19 18.24
C GLY A 114 27.70 -17.05 18.52
N ASN A 115 28.56 -17.15 17.51
CA ASN A 115 30.02 -17.06 17.64
C ASN A 115 30.61 -15.79 16.99
N ASP A 116 29.80 -14.78 16.71
CA ASP A 116 30.21 -13.54 16.02
C ASP A 116 30.89 -13.80 14.67
N ALA A 117 30.38 -14.77 13.93
CA ALA A 117 30.92 -15.14 12.63
C ALA A 117 30.72 -13.98 11.59
N PHE A 118 31.60 -13.96 10.56
CA PHE A 118 31.51 -12.94 9.52
C PHE A 118 30.13 -12.91 8.85
N GLN A 119 29.52 -11.73 8.84
CA GLN A 119 28.16 -11.48 8.35
C GLN A 119 27.06 -12.28 9.08
N GLU A 120 27.28 -12.64 10.33
CA GLU A 120 26.21 -13.14 11.19
C GLU A 120 25.33 -12.01 11.69
N CYS A 121 24.03 -12.25 11.80
CA CYS A 121 23.14 -11.44 12.64
C CYS A 121 21.98 -12.31 13.16
N ASP A 122 21.39 -11.91 14.27
CA ASP A 122 20.15 -12.52 14.78
C ASP A 122 18.96 -12.06 13.94
N THR A 123 18.85 -12.61 12.72
CA THR A 123 17.77 -12.28 11.77
C THR A 123 16.39 -12.51 12.38
N VAL A 124 16.21 -13.61 13.13
CA VAL A 124 14.94 -13.93 13.79
C VAL A 124 14.59 -12.91 14.86
N GLY A 125 15.57 -12.52 15.70
CA GLY A 125 15.37 -11.51 16.73
C GLY A 125 15.02 -10.14 16.15
N ILE A 126 15.77 -9.69 15.13
CA ILE A 126 15.56 -8.40 14.46
C ILE A 126 14.21 -8.36 13.73
N THR A 127 13.82 -9.42 13.04
CA THR A 127 12.61 -9.43 12.21
C THR A 127 11.34 -9.80 12.98
N ARG A 128 11.43 -10.26 14.21
CA ARG A 128 10.26 -10.65 15.02
C ARG A 128 9.19 -9.57 15.14
N PRO A 129 9.49 -8.30 15.47
CA PRO A 129 8.49 -7.25 15.54
C PRO A 129 8.05 -6.73 14.16
N CYS A 130 8.81 -7.02 13.11
CA CYS A 130 8.62 -6.48 11.75
C CYS A 130 7.93 -7.48 10.80
N THR A 131 7.58 -8.67 11.28
CA THR A 131 7.01 -9.74 10.45
C THR A 131 5.81 -10.41 11.11
N LYS A 132 4.98 -11.02 10.29
CA LYS A 132 3.87 -11.85 10.75
C LYS A 132 4.37 -13.13 11.42
N HIS A 133 5.43 -13.71 10.86
CA HIS A 133 6.15 -14.85 11.42
C HIS A 133 7.58 -14.93 10.86
N ASN A 134 8.46 -15.63 11.58
CA ASN A 134 9.82 -15.91 11.12
C ASN A 134 10.29 -17.30 11.56
N TYR A 135 11.20 -17.88 10.79
CA TYR A 135 11.79 -19.20 11.03
C TYR A 135 13.31 -19.15 10.93
N LEU A 136 13.99 -19.88 11.80
CA LEU A 136 15.36 -20.34 11.59
C LEU A 136 15.30 -21.85 11.27
N VAL A 137 15.71 -22.24 10.08
CA VAL A 137 15.71 -23.66 9.66
C VAL A 137 16.89 -24.37 10.31
N LYS A 138 16.63 -25.41 11.11
CA LYS A 138 17.65 -26.12 11.88
C LYS A 138 18.06 -27.45 11.26
N THR A 139 17.20 -28.06 10.47
CA THR A 139 17.46 -29.36 9.82
C THR A 139 16.96 -29.36 8.39
N ILE A 140 17.61 -30.16 7.52
CA ILE A 140 17.19 -30.30 6.12
C ILE A 140 15.77 -30.87 6.01
N GLY A 141 15.37 -31.76 6.92
CA GLY A 141 14.04 -32.36 6.92
C GLY A 141 12.89 -31.39 7.22
N ASP A 142 13.18 -30.26 7.91
CA ASP A 142 12.21 -29.22 8.18
C ASP A 142 12.00 -28.25 7.01
N LEU A 143 13.01 -28.11 6.14
CA LEU A 143 13.05 -27.06 5.13
C LEU A 143 11.82 -27.07 4.19
N PRO A 144 11.41 -28.19 3.59
CA PRO A 144 10.23 -28.22 2.71
C PRO A 144 8.96 -27.76 3.43
N ARG A 145 8.73 -28.26 4.65
CA ARG A 145 7.57 -27.91 5.46
C ARG A 145 7.56 -26.41 5.78
N VAL A 146 8.69 -25.86 6.25
CA VAL A 146 8.83 -24.45 6.64
C VAL A 146 8.56 -23.53 5.44
N LEU A 147 9.06 -23.85 4.25
CA LEU A 147 8.83 -23.05 3.05
C LEU A 147 7.34 -22.99 2.70
N HIS A 148 6.65 -24.13 2.62
CA HIS A 148 5.22 -24.15 2.32
C HIS A 148 4.38 -23.46 3.42
N GLU A 149 4.79 -23.61 4.68
CA GLU A 149 4.15 -22.96 5.83
C GLU A 149 4.30 -21.44 5.76
N ALA A 150 5.46 -20.93 5.36
CA ALA A 150 5.73 -19.51 5.21
C ALA A 150 4.77 -18.87 4.18
N PHE A 151 4.59 -19.47 3.01
CA PHE A 151 3.64 -18.99 2.01
C PHE A 151 2.18 -19.05 2.48
N HIS A 152 1.80 -20.11 3.18
CA HIS A 152 0.47 -20.23 3.78
C HIS A 152 0.20 -19.11 4.79
N ILE A 153 1.14 -18.88 5.72
CA ILE A 153 1.01 -17.84 6.74
C ILE A 153 0.99 -16.45 6.11
N ALA A 154 1.87 -16.19 5.12
CA ALA A 154 1.95 -14.88 4.47
C ALA A 154 0.62 -14.44 3.87
N LYS A 155 -0.11 -15.33 3.18
CA LYS A 155 -1.33 -15.00 2.44
C LYS A 155 -2.65 -15.22 3.21
N SER A 156 -2.67 -15.98 4.30
CA SER A 156 -3.91 -16.34 5.00
C SER A 156 -4.21 -15.41 6.17
N GLY A 157 -5.49 -15.21 6.51
CA GLY A 157 -5.90 -14.22 7.50
C GLY A 157 -5.52 -12.81 7.05
N ARG A 158 -5.12 -11.94 7.98
CA ARG A 158 -4.49 -10.66 7.59
C ARG A 158 -3.16 -10.96 6.92
N PRO A 159 -2.95 -10.61 5.64
CA PRO A 159 -1.68 -10.85 4.95
C PRO A 159 -0.50 -10.15 5.64
N GLY A 160 0.70 -10.64 5.39
CA GLY A 160 1.91 -10.02 5.95
C GLY A 160 3.19 -10.80 5.62
N PRO A 161 4.36 -10.22 5.89
CA PRO A 161 5.65 -10.82 5.57
C PRO A 161 6.00 -11.97 6.51
N VAL A 162 6.63 -12.99 5.95
CA VAL A 162 7.23 -14.11 6.68
C VAL A 162 8.70 -14.25 6.28
N VAL A 163 9.60 -14.37 7.24
CA VAL A 163 11.03 -14.58 7.01
C VAL A 163 11.39 -16.05 7.23
N VAL A 164 12.17 -16.59 6.32
CA VAL A 164 12.79 -17.93 6.46
C VAL A 164 14.30 -17.78 6.39
N ASP A 165 14.97 -17.93 7.52
CA ASP A 165 16.40 -17.82 7.68
C ASP A 165 17.04 -19.21 7.52
N ILE A 166 17.89 -19.37 6.47
CA ILE A 166 18.37 -20.66 5.99
C ILE A 166 19.90 -20.74 6.12
N PRO A 167 20.42 -21.48 7.13
CA PRO A 167 21.85 -21.66 7.30
C PRO A 167 22.51 -22.32 6.10
N LYS A 168 23.75 -21.91 5.81
CA LYS A 168 24.48 -22.33 4.61
C LYS A 168 24.73 -23.84 4.54
N ASP A 169 25.01 -24.50 5.68
CA ASP A 169 25.15 -25.94 5.76
C ASP A 169 23.85 -26.69 5.44
N ILE A 170 22.70 -26.14 5.80
CA ILE A 170 21.37 -26.68 5.41
C ILE A 170 21.16 -26.58 3.90
N GLN A 171 21.63 -25.49 3.25
CA GLN A 171 21.52 -25.34 1.79
C GLN A 171 22.33 -26.41 1.03
N PHE A 172 23.48 -26.84 1.58
CA PHE A 172 24.29 -27.93 1.01
C PHE A 172 23.83 -29.33 1.39
N ALA A 173 23.15 -29.49 2.52
CA ALA A 173 22.68 -30.79 2.99
C ALA A 173 21.72 -31.44 2.00
N LYS A 174 21.77 -32.78 1.89
CA LYS A 174 20.84 -33.57 1.07
C LYS A 174 19.71 -34.14 1.91
N GLY A 175 18.53 -34.17 1.36
CA GLY A 175 17.35 -34.75 1.99
C GLY A 175 16.26 -35.07 0.97
N LEU A 176 15.16 -35.62 1.46
CA LEU A 176 14.00 -35.94 0.64
C LEU A 176 13.07 -34.74 0.58
N TYR A 177 12.76 -34.28 -0.63
CA TYR A 177 11.72 -33.28 -0.89
C TYR A 177 10.42 -33.97 -1.27
N SER A 178 9.35 -33.66 -0.55
CA SER A 178 8.00 -34.03 -0.91
C SER A 178 7.09 -32.80 -0.86
N ARG A 179 6.31 -32.63 -1.92
CA ARG A 179 5.28 -31.59 -1.97
C ARG A 179 4.13 -31.96 -1.03
N PRO A 180 3.74 -31.09 -0.06
CA PRO A 180 2.56 -31.34 0.75
C PRO A 180 1.30 -31.41 -0.10
N ARG A 181 0.49 -32.46 0.02
CA ARG A 181 -0.76 -32.63 -0.74
C ARG A 181 -1.82 -31.60 -0.38
N GLU A 182 -1.97 -31.35 0.91
CA GLU A 182 -2.75 -30.27 1.49
C GLU A 182 -1.95 -29.69 2.65
N PHE A 183 -1.77 -28.39 2.64
CA PHE A 183 -1.11 -27.71 3.73
C PHE A 183 -2.17 -27.20 4.71
N GLN A 184 -2.18 -27.73 5.93
CA GLN A 184 -3.00 -27.25 7.04
C GLN A 184 -2.09 -26.97 8.24
N HIS A 185 -1.98 -25.70 8.61
CA HIS A 185 -1.25 -25.32 9.82
C HIS A 185 -2.04 -25.74 11.07
N LYS A 186 -1.42 -26.51 11.99
CA LYS A 186 -2.10 -27.04 13.17
C LYS A 186 -2.59 -25.96 14.14
N GLY A 187 -1.84 -24.91 14.31
CA GLY A 187 -2.09 -23.83 15.28
C GLY A 187 -2.60 -22.51 14.70
N TYR A 188 -2.57 -22.31 13.35
CA TYR A 188 -2.97 -21.08 12.71
C TYR A 188 -4.15 -21.31 11.76
N ARG A 189 -5.35 -20.91 12.20
CA ARG A 189 -6.61 -21.09 11.47
C ARG A 189 -7.42 -19.80 11.51
N PRO A 190 -7.15 -18.84 10.63
CA PRO A 190 -7.89 -17.58 10.60
C PRO A 190 -9.35 -17.83 10.27
N LYS A 191 -10.24 -17.07 10.92
CA LYS A 191 -11.68 -17.13 10.67
C LYS A 191 -11.99 -16.37 9.39
N VAL A 192 -12.39 -17.09 8.35
CA VAL A 192 -12.69 -16.52 7.03
C VAL A 192 -14.17 -16.13 6.92
N LYS A 193 -15.09 -17.00 7.38
CA LYS A 193 -16.53 -16.73 7.31
C LYS A 193 -16.98 -15.88 8.48
N GLY A 194 -17.75 -14.82 8.20
CA GLY A 194 -18.40 -14.00 9.21
C GLY A 194 -19.47 -14.77 9.97
N ASP A 195 -19.83 -14.27 11.16
CA ASP A 195 -20.94 -14.77 11.94
C ASP A 195 -22.27 -14.29 11.33
N LEU A 196 -23.10 -15.23 10.84
CA LEU A 196 -24.32 -14.92 10.11
C LEU A 196 -25.34 -14.14 10.95
N GLU A 197 -25.43 -14.40 12.26
CA GLU A 197 -26.36 -13.67 13.14
C GLU A 197 -25.90 -12.21 13.33
N ARG A 198 -24.58 -12.00 13.43
CA ARG A 198 -24.03 -10.64 13.45
C ARG A 198 -24.24 -9.91 12.13
N ILE A 199 -24.13 -10.61 10.99
CA ILE A 199 -24.40 -10.02 9.67
C ILE A 199 -25.89 -9.65 9.55
N LYS A 200 -26.83 -10.47 10.07
CA LYS A 200 -28.26 -10.12 10.14
C LYS A 200 -28.50 -8.86 10.98
N LEU A 201 -27.83 -8.74 12.13
CA LEU A 201 -27.92 -7.53 12.97
C LEU A 201 -27.35 -6.30 12.23
N ALA A 202 -26.27 -6.47 11.42
CA ALA A 202 -25.74 -5.39 10.61
C ALA A 202 -26.77 -4.91 9.56
N ILE A 203 -27.43 -5.84 8.87
CA ILE A 203 -28.51 -5.52 7.91
C ILE A 203 -29.65 -4.80 8.62
N ASP A 204 -29.98 -5.22 9.84
CA ASP A 204 -31.03 -4.55 10.64
C ASP A 204 -30.66 -3.11 11.01
N LEU A 205 -29.41 -2.88 11.46
CA LEU A 205 -28.91 -1.51 11.72
C LEU A 205 -28.91 -0.66 10.44
N MET A 206 -28.46 -1.20 9.33
CA MET A 206 -28.36 -0.50 8.05
C MET A 206 -29.74 -0.07 7.54
N ARG A 207 -30.76 -0.93 7.61
CA ARG A 207 -32.10 -0.60 7.10
C ARG A 207 -32.82 0.52 7.90
N HIS A 208 -32.44 0.72 9.16
CA HIS A 208 -32.99 1.76 10.02
C HIS A 208 -32.16 3.05 10.03
N ALA A 209 -31.03 3.07 9.32
CA ALA A 209 -30.17 4.22 9.26
C ALA A 209 -30.83 5.37 8.48
N LYS A 210 -30.68 6.58 9.01
CA LYS A 210 -31.13 7.81 8.37
C LYS A 210 -29.99 8.56 7.67
N ARG A 211 -28.77 8.39 8.19
CA ARG A 211 -27.53 8.99 7.69
C ARG A 211 -26.41 7.96 7.61
N PRO A 212 -26.60 6.88 6.83
CA PRO A 212 -25.61 5.83 6.70
C PRO A 212 -24.37 6.30 5.96
N LEU A 213 -23.22 5.64 6.24
CA LEU A 213 -21.99 5.84 5.49
C LEU A 213 -21.19 4.53 5.42
N PHE A 214 -20.85 4.10 4.21
CA PHE A 214 -19.82 3.08 4.02
C PHE A 214 -18.43 3.70 4.13
N TYR A 215 -17.55 3.00 4.83
CA TYR A 215 -16.15 3.35 5.04
C TYR A 215 -15.28 2.15 4.68
N THR A 216 -14.58 2.21 3.56
CA THR A 216 -13.81 1.08 3.02
C THR A 216 -12.31 1.30 3.11
N GLY A 217 -11.56 0.22 3.39
CA GLY A 217 -10.12 0.21 3.50
C GLY A 217 -9.44 -0.83 2.62
N GLY A 218 -8.12 -0.95 2.78
CA GLY A 218 -7.26 -1.88 2.06
C GLY A 218 -7.63 -3.35 2.22
N GLY A 219 -8.36 -3.73 3.28
CA GLY A 219 -8.85 -5.09 3.47
C GLY A 219 -9.78 -5.57 2.37
N VAL A 220 -10.54 -4.67 1.73
CA VAL A 220 -11.37 -5.01 0.56
C VAL A 220 -10.50 -5.33 -0.65
N VAL A 221 -9.44 -4.53 -0.89
CA VAL A 221 -8.46 -4.79 -1.97
C VAL A 221 -7.73 -6.11 -1.74
N ASN A 222 -7.27 -6.35 -0.51
CA ASN A 222 -6.53 -7.57 -0.13
C ASN A 222 -7.38 -8.85 -0.18
N SER A 223 -8.70 -8.73 0.00
CA SER A 223 -9.65 -9.84 -0.13
C SER A 223 -9.89 -10.26 -1.59
N GLY A 224 -9.42 -9.45 -2.54
CA GLY A 224 -9.47 -9.74 -3.97
C GLY A 224 -10.57 -9.03 -4.76
N PRO A 225 -10.59 -9.18 -6.09
CA PRO A 225 -11.50 -8.46 -6.98
C PRO A 225 -12.98 -8.70 -6.67
N GLU A 226 -13.34 -9.90 -6.21
CA GLU A 226 -14.72 -10.24 -5.84
C GLU A 226 -15.22 -9.40 -4.68
N ALA A 227 -14.38 -9.09 -3.68
CA ALA A 227 -14.77 -8.22 -2.58
C ALA A 227 -15.13 -6.80 -3.07
N SER A 228 -14.35 -6.25 -4.00
CA SER A 228 -14.65 -4.95 -4.62
C SER A 228 -15.95 -4.99 -5.43
N HIS A 229 -16.20 -6.09 -6.16
CA HIS A 229 -17.43 -6.29 -6.92
C HIS A 229 -18.66 -6.30 -5.98
N LEU A 230 -18.62 -7.12 -4.94
CA LEU A 230 -19.70 -7.24 -3.95
C LEU A 230 -19.91 -5.94 -3.16
N LEU A 231 -18.83 -5.21 -2.84
CA LEU A 231 -18.96 -3.89 -2.22
C LEU A 231 -19.71 -2.92 -3.13
N ARG A 232 -19.34 -2.83 -4.39
CA ARG A 232 -20.02 -1.96 -5.39
C ARG A 232 -21.47 -2.32 -5.54
N GLU A 233 -21.79 -3.60 -5.57
CA GLU A 233 -23.15 -4.10 -5.62
C GLU A 233 -23.95 -3.68 -4.37
N LEU A 234 -23.41 -3.92 -3.16
CA LEU A 234 -24.07 -3.58 -1.92
C LEU A 234 -24.33 -2.06 -1.81
N VAL A 235 -23.34 -1.23 -2.16
CA VAL A 235 -23.47 0.24 -2.16
C VAL A 235 -24.58 0.69 -3.12
N LYS A 236 -24.63 0.11 -4.32
CA LYS A 236 -25.71 0.42 -5.29
C LYS A 236 -27.08 -0.05 -4.83
N LEU A 237 -27.19 -1.23 -4.25
CA LEU A 237 -28.45 -1.76 -3.72
C LEU A 237 -29.00 -0.92 -2.56
N THR A 238 -28.13 -0.39 -1.72
CA THR A 238 -28.52 0.42 -0.57
C THR A 238 -28.80 1.89 -0.93
N GLY A 239 -28.13 2.41 -1.94
CA GLY A 239 -28.12 3.83 -2.28
C GLY A 239 -27.32 4.70 -1.31
N PHE A 240 -26.51 4.10 -0.43
CA PHE A 240 -25.76 4.80 0.60
C PHE A 240 -24.48 5.45 0.05
N PRO A 241 -24.03 6.57 0.62
CA PRO A 241 -22.72 7.14 0.30
C PRO A 241 -21.57 6.25 0.79
N ILE A 242 -20.44 6.36 0.11
CA ILE A 242 -19.21 5.63 0.44
C ILE A 242 -17.98 6.53 0.40
N THR A 243 -17.07 6.31 1.33
CA THR A 243 -15.74 6.92 1.37
C THR A 243 -14.65 5.85 1.53
N SER A 244 -13.42 6.19 1.15
CA SER A 244 -12.28 5.26 1.15
C SER A 244 -11.11 5.81 1.94
N THR A 245 -10.38 4.91 2.63
CA THR A 245 -9.05 5.25 3.13
C THR A 245 -8.06 5.41 1.97
N LEU A 246 -6.86 5.94 2.26
CA LEU A 246 -5.73 5.94 1.32
C LEU A 246 -5.49 4.54 0.73
N MET A 247 -5.48 3.50 1.57
CA MET A 247 -5.24 2.10 1.14
C MET A 247 -6.45 1.45 0.47
N GLY A 248 -7.62 2.05 0.57
CA GLY A 248 -8.87 1.58 -0.05
C GLY A 248 -9.20 2.19 -1.40
N LEU A 249 -8.36 3.09 -1.91
CA LEU A 249 -8.58 3.73 -3.21
C LEU A 249 -8.66 2.68 -4.34
N GLY A 250 -9.67 2.81 -5.20
CA GLY A 250 -9.96 1.86 -6.26
C GLY A 250 -10.87 0.68 -5.87
N ALA A 251 -11.04 0.37 -4.58
CA ALA A 251 -12.03 -0.64 -4.15
C ALA A 251 -13.44 -0.27 -4.62
N TYR A 252 -13.77 1.01 -4.56
CA TYR A 252 -14.96 1.59 -5.17
C TYR A 252 -14.55 2.59 -6.27
N ALA A 253 -15.31 2.67 -7.35
CA ALA A 253 -14.97 3.51 -8.50
C ALA A 253 -15.05 5.00 -8.16
N ALA A 254 -14.00 5.76 -8.44
CA ALA A 254 -13.94 7.18 -8.13
C ALA A 254 -14.86 8.05 -9.03
N SER A 255 -15.29 7.53 -10.17
CA SER A 255 -16.26 8.20 -11.05
C SER A 255 -17.72 8.06 -10.59
N ASP A 256 -18.01 7.11 -9.68
CA ASP A 256 -19.36 6.88 -9.21
C ASP A 256 -19.83 8.01 -8.26
N PRO A 257 -21.03 8.59 -8.46
CA PRO A 257 -21.52 9.71 -7.64
C PRO A 257 -21.75 9.36 -6.16
N GLN A 258 -21.86 8.07 -5.80
CA GLN A 258 -21.96 7.66 -4.40
C GLN A 258 -20.62 7.75 -3.66
N TRP A 259 -19.50 7.82 -4.38
CA TRP A 259 -18.18 7.99 -3.78
C TRP A 259 -17.95 9.45 -3.38
N LEU A 260 -17.57 9.66 -2.11
CA LEU A 260 -17.38 10.99 -1.52
C LEU A 260 -15.91 11.48 -1.56
N GLY A 261 -15.01 10.69 -2.11
CA GLY A 261 -13.58 10.95 -2.04
C GLY A 261 -12.91 10.18 -0.90
N MET A 262 -11.62 10.41 -0.74
CA MET A 262 -10.84 9.91 0.39
C MET A 262 -11.23 10.66 1.67
N LEU A 263 -11.26 9.95 2.81
CA LEU A 263 -11.44 10.56 4.13
C LEU A 263 -10.09 10.68 4.88
N GLY A 264 -10.14 11.33 6.04
CA GLY A 264 -9.00 11.48 6.94
C GLY A 264 -8.32 12.84 6.80
N MET A 265 -7.08 12.94 7.28
CA MET A 265 -6.34 14.20 7.44
C MET A 265 -6.38 15.09 6.17
N HIS A 266 -6.14 14.50 4.99
CA HIS A 266 -6.17 15.18 3.70
C HIS A 266 -7.36 14.74 2.81
N GLY A 267 -8.41 14.24 3.46
CA GLY A 267 -9.64 13.83 2.78
C GLY A 267 -10.48 15.01 2.29
N THR A 268 -11.50 14.70 1.48
CA THR A 268 -12.46 15.70 1.03
C THR A 268 -13.35 16.20 2.18
N TYR A 269 -13.86 17.42 2.06
CA TYR A 269 -14.74 18.00 3.08
C TYR A 269 -16.01 17.18 3.25
N GLU A 270 -16.65 16.79 2.14
CA GLU A 270 -17.88 15.98 2.14
C GLU A 270 -17.68 14.59 2.75
N ALA A 271 -16.53 13.93 2.52
CA ALA A 271 -16.21 12.63 3.12
C ALA A 271 -16.06 12.75 4.65
N ASN A 272 -15.28 13.73 5.11
CA ASN A 272 -15.03 13.95 6.53
C ASN A 272 -16.27 14.42 7.28
N MET A 273 -17.06 15.32 6.70
CA MET A 273 -18.33 15.77 7.29
C MET A 273 -19.36 14.65 7.33
N SER A 274 -19.42 13.78 6.32
CA SER A 274 -20.28 12.60 6.32
C SER A 274 -19.85 11.59 7.39
N MET A 275 -18.54 11.40 7.56
CA MET A 275 -18.00 10.58 8.64
C MET A 275 -18.38 11.09 10.02
N HIS A 276 -18.27 12.40 10.23
CA HIS A 276 -18.62 13.05 11.50
C HIS A 276 -20.12 12.99 11.80
N GLY A 277 -20.95 13.19 10.76
CA GLY A 277 -22.40 13.35 10.90
C GLY A 277 -23.25 12.10 10.69
N CYS A 278 -22.68 10.95 10.33
CA CYS A 278 -23.44 9.73 10.10
C CYS A 278 -24.03 9.15 11.41
N ASP A 279 -25.13 8.40 11.30
CA ASP A 279 -25.76 7.68 12.40
C ASP A 279 -25.44 6.17 12.40
N VAL A 280 -25.10 5.62 11.21
CA VAL A 280 -24.57 4.25 11.07
C VAL A 280 -23.34 4.28 10.15
N MET A 281 -22.20 3.86 10.69
CA MET A 281 -20.96 3.68 9.97
C MET A 281 -20.75 2.21 9.65
N ILE A 282 -20.56 1.88 8.38
CA ILE A 282 -20.29 0.51 7.93
C ILE A 282 -18.82 0.45 7.49
N CYS A 283 -17.94 0.10 8.43
CA CYS A 283 -16.50 -0.03 8.20
C CYS A 283 -16.18 -1.41 7.66
N ILE A 284 -15.61 -1.49 6.45
CA ILE A 284 -15.26 -2.74 5.78
C ILE A 284 -13.78 -2.75 5.43
N GLY A 285 -13.01 -3.60 6.11
CA GLY A 285 -11.59 -3.80 5.84
C GLY A 285 -10.71 -2.59 6.13
N ALA A 286 -11.08 -1.76 7.12
CA ALA A 286 -10.27 -0.63 7.59
C ALA A 286 -10.05 -0.73 9.12
N ARG A 287 -8.88 -0.29 9.60
CA ARG A 287 -8.44 -0.50 10.99
C ARG A 287 -8.53 0.72 11.90
N PHE A 288 -9.18 1.78 11.48
CA PHE A 288 -9.28 3.03 12.23
C PHE A 288 -7.91 3.61 12.61
N ASP A 289 -7.13 3.91 11.60
CA ASP A 289 -5.80 4.50 11.69
C ASP A 289 -5.87 5.94 12.24
N ASP A 290 -4.82 6.40 12.92
CA ASP A 290 -4.76 7.74 13.51
C ASP A 290 -4.87 8.87 12.47
N ARG A 291 -4.34 8.66 11.25
CA ARG A 291 -4.47 9.61 10.13
C ARG A 291 -5.90 9.74 9.62
N ILE A 292 -6.76 8.77 9.97
CA ILE A 292 -8.20 8.78 9.65
C ILE A 292 -9.01 9.29 10.84
N THR A 293 -8.73 8.82 12.06
CA THR A 293 -9.58 9.10 13.22
C THR A 293 -9.42 10.52 13.77
N GLY A 294 -8.22 11.10 13.65
CA GLY A 294 -7.91 12.33 14.35
C GLY A 294 -8.18 12.19 15.86
N ARG A 295 -8.83 13.17 16.46
CA ARG A 295 -9.21 13.14 17.88
C ARG A 295 -10.29 12.08 18.14
N LEU A 296 -9.95 11.04 18.90
CA LEU A 296 -10.75 9.83 19.08
C LEU A 296 -12.12 10.07 19.75
N ASP A 297 -12.21 10.96 20.72
CA ASP A 297 -13.47 11.30 21.41
C ASP A 297 -14.48 12.03 20.50
N ALA A 298 -13.97 12.67 19.46
CA ALA A 298 -14.77 13.38 18.46
C ALA A 298 -14.95 12.61 17.14
N PHE A 299 -14.41 11.38 17.05
CA PHE A 299 -14.53 10.56 15.86
C PHE A 299 -15.93 9.96 15.71
N SER A 300 -16.73 10.52 14.79
CA SER A 300 -18.09 10.06 14.51
C SER A 300 -18.92 9.77 15.78
N PRO A 301 -19.12 10.75 16.66
CA PRO A 301 -19.61 10.53 18.02
C PRO A 301 -21.07 10.06 18.07
N GLY A 302 -21.84 10.36 17.02
CA GLY A 302 -23.28 10.01 16.92
C GLY A 302 -23.56 8.67 16.24
N SER A 303 -22.54 7.95 15.74
CA SER A 303 -22.77 6.75 14.92
C SER A 303 -22.73 5.44 15.69
N LYS A 304 -23.58 4.50 15.27
CA LYS A 304 -23.41 3.07 15.52
C LYS A 304 -22.39 2.53 14.50
N LYS A 305 -21.39 1.81 14.98
CA LYS A 305 -20.24 1.36 14.17
C LYS A 305 -20.30 -0.15 13.95
N ILE A 306 -20.50 -0.55 12.70
CA ILE A 306 -20.32 -1.92 12.22
C ILE A 306 -18.89 -2.04 11.72
N HIS A 307 -18.14 -3.06 12.18
CA HIS A 307 -16.74 -3.24 11.77
C HIS A 307 -16.50 -4.65 11.25
N VAL A 308 -16.25 -4.76 9.96
CA VAL A 308 -15.86 -6.00 9.27
C VAL A 308 -14.35 -6.02 9.12
N ASP A 309 -13.68 -6.97 9.76
CA ASP A 309 -12.23 -7.16 9.64
C ASP A 309 -11.87 -8.64 9.79
N ILE A 310 -10.85 -9.09 9.06
CA ILE A 310 -10.34 -10.46 9.17
C ILE A 310 -9.45 -10.66 10.39
N ASP A 311 -8.86 -9.57 10.90
CA ASP A 311 -7.94 -9.58 12.04
C ASP A 311 -8.69 -9.24 13.34
N PRO A 312 -8.91 -10.22 14.24
CA PRO A 312 -9.58 -9.95 15.50
C PRO A 312 -8.83 -8.95 16.39
N SER A 313 -7.51 -8.76 16.20
CA SER A 313 -6.72 -7.80 16.97
C SER A 313 -6.99 -6.35 16.58
N SER A 314 -7.56 -6.10 15.40
CA SER A 314 -7.99 -4.78 14.94
C SER A 314 -9.29 -4.31 15.59
N ILE A 315 -10.11 -5.26 16.09
CA ILE A 315 -11.41 -4.96 16.70
C ILE A 315 -11.22 -4.26 18.05
N ASN A 316 -11.88 -3.11 18.20
CA ASN A 316 -11.82 -2.27 19.41
C ASN A 316 -10.40 -1.80 19.80
N LYS A 317 -9.45 -1.83 18.87
CA LYS A 317 -8.07 -1.43 19.15
C LYS A 317 -7.95 0.09 19.35
N ASN A 318 -8.44 0.87 18.40
CA ASN A 318 -8.38 2.33 18.44
C ASN A 318 -9.75 2.95 18.70
N VAL A 319 -10.80 2.44 18.08
CA VAL A 319 -12.18 2.91 18.19
C VAL A 319 -13.06 1.78 18.70
N LYS A 320 -13.89 2.05 19.70
CA LYS A 320 -14.92 1.10 20.15
C LYS A 320 -16.01 0.98 19.09
N VAL A 321 -16.37 -0.25 18.73
CA VAL A 321 -17.42 -0.53 17.75
C VAL A 321 -18.60 -1.25 18.38
N ASP A 322 -19.81 -0.97 17.87
CA ASP A 322 -21.05 -1.56 18.40
C ASP A 322 -21.23 -2.99 17.90
N LEU A 323 -20.88 -3.26 16.64
CA LEU A 323 -21.10 -4.56 16.00
C LEU A 323 -19.85 -5.03 15.24
N PRO A 324 -18.95 -5.80 15.88
CA PRO A 324 -17.82 -6.42 15.20
C PRO A 324 -18.24 -7.68 14.43
N ILE A 325 -17.72 -7.85 13.22
CA ILE A 325 -17.88 -9.04 12.37
C ILE A 325 -16.49 -9.47 11.93
N ILE A 326 -15.98 -10.56 12.51
CA ILE A 326 -14.68 -11.13 12.16
C ILE A 326 -14.88 -12.07 10.97
N GLY A 327 -14.25 -11.75 9.85
CA GLY A 327 -14.30 -12.52 8.62
C GLY A 327 -13.64 -11.81 7.44
N ASP A 328 -13.41 -12.54 6.38
CA ASP A 328 -12.92 -12.01 5.12
C ASP A 328 -13.97 -11.12 4.45
N CYS A 329 -13.54 -10.01 3.83
CA CYS A 329 -14.46 -9.04 3.25
C CYS A 329 -15.36 -9.62 2.17
N ALA A 330 -14.83 -10.47 1.26
CA ALA A 330 -15.65 -11.06 0.19
C ALA A 330 -16.75 -11.95 0.77
N HIS A 331 -16.42 -12.83 1.71
CA HIS A 331 -17.41 -13.72 2.33
C HIS A 331 -18.48 -12.98 3.13
N VAL A 332 -18.10 -11.93 3.87
CA VAL A 332 -19.06 -11.11 4.62
C VAL A 332 -19.94 -10.31 3.68
N LEU A 333 -19.37 -9.70 2.65
CA LEU A 333 -20.12 -8.92 1.64
C LEU A 333 -21.09 -9.80 0.85
N GLU A 334 -20.70 -11.03 0.48
CA GLU A 334 -21.58 -11.99 -0.18
C GLU A 334 -22.84 -12.26 0.65
N ASP A 335 -22.67 -12.53 1.95
CA ASP A 335 -23.79 -12.74 2.86
C ASP A 335 -24.62 -11.45 3.03
N MET A 336 -24.00 -10.27 3.13
CA MET A 336 -24.70 -9.00 3.24
C MET A 336 -25.56 -8.71 1.99
N VAL A 337 -25.00 -8.90 0.78
CA VAL A 337 -25.74 -8.74 -0.48
C VAL A 337 -26.92 -9.71 -0.57
N ARG A 338 -26.69 -10.98 -0.26
CA ARG A 338 -27.72 -12.01 -0.26
C ARG A 338 -28.87 -11.68 0.72
N LEU A 339 -28.54 -11.28 1.95
CA LEU A 339 -29.53 -10.92 2.96
C LEU A 339 -30.27 -9.64 2.60
N TRP A 340 -29.59 -8.63 2.04
CA TRP A 340 -30.22 -7.40 1.59
C TRP A 340 -31.22 -7.64 0.48
N ARG A 341 -30.92 -8.50 -0.48
CA ARG A 341 -31.81 -8.87 -1.59
C ARG A 341 -33.02 -9.73 -1.13
N SER A 342 -32.81 -10.65 -0.18
CA SER A 342 -33.84 -11.59 0.27
C SER A 342 -34.83 -11.00 1.26
N ALA A 343 -34.39 -10.03 2.06
CA ALA A 343 -35.27 -9.28 2.94
C ALA A 343 -36.01 -8.22 2.10
N ALA A 344 -37.33 -8.07 2.29
CA ALA A 344 -38.04 -6.89 1.82
C ALA A 344 -37.56 -5.68 2.63
N VAL A 345 -36.30 -5.24 2.37
CA VAL A 345 -35.67 -4.16 3.13
C VAL A 345 -36.28 -2.84 2.69
N HIS A 346 -36.99 -2.21 3.60
CA HIS A 346 -37.48 -0.85 3.41
C HIS A 346 -36.49 0.12 4.07
N VAL A 347 -35.73 0.84 3.23
CA VAL A 347 -34.92 1.99 3.67
C VAL A 347 -35.87 3.20 3.76
N ASP A 348 -35.66 4.05 4.76
CA ASP A 348 -36.32 5.35 4.83
C ASP A 348 -35.77 6.27 3.71
N LYS A 349 -36.40 6.19 2.52
CA LYS A 349 -35.99 6.96 1.33
C LYS A 349 -36.01 8.46 1.59
N THR A 350 -36.96 8.95 2.35
CA THR A 350 -37.09 10.39 2.65
C THR A 350 -35.89 10.84 3.51
N ALA A 351 -35.54 10.08 4.52
CA ALA A 351 -34.35 10.40 5.33
C ALA A 351 -33.05 10.32 4.51
N LEU A 352 -32.93 9.32 3.64
CA LEU A 352 -31.78 9.18 2.76
C LEU A 352 -31.66 10.34 1.75
N GLU A 353 -32.77 10.81 1.17
CA GLU A 353 -32.80 11.98 0.29
C GLU A 353 -32.34 13.25 1.03
N VAL A 354 -32.81 13.46 2.26
CA VAL A 354 -32.36 14.57 3.11
C VAL A 354 -30.85 14.48 3.40
N TRP A 355 -30.35 13.27 3.64
CA TRP A 355 -28.92 13.02 3.86
C TRP A 355 -28.09 13.35 2.61
N TRP A 356 -28.50 12.88 1.44
CA TRP A 356 -27.86 13.22 0.17
C TRP A 356 -27.85 14.72 -0.11
N LYS A 357 -28.96 15.40 0.13
CA LYS A 357 -29.04 16.86 -0.02
C LYS A 357 -28.03 17.58 0.89
N GLN A 358 -27.83 17.08 2.10
CA GLN A 358 -26.81 17.64 3.00
C GLN A 358 -25.39 17.38 2.47
N ILE A 359 -25.13 16.19 1.94
CA ILE A 359 -23.83 15.84 1.32
C ILE A 359 -23.58 16.72 0.11
N ASP A 360 -24.55 16.95 -0.74
CA ASP A 360 -24.42 17.81 -1.93
C ASP A 360 -24.13 19.26 -1.54
N ASN A 361 -24.67 19.76 -0.43
CA ASN A 361 -24.32 21.07 0.11
C ASN A 361 -22.84 21.12 0.55
N TRP A 362 -22.29 20.04 1.07
CA TRP A 362 -20.87 19.96 1.40
C TRP A 362 -19.99 19.86 0.15
N ARG A 363 -20.38 19.07 -0.84
CA ARG A 363 -19.71 18.99 -2.15
C ARG A 363 -19.64 20.33 -2.88
N ALA A 364 -20.69 21.15 -2.72
CA ALA A 364 -20.74 22.47 -3.34
C ALA A 364 -19.62 23.42 -2.87
N ARG A 365 -18.97 23.10 -1.75
CA ARG A 365 -17.78 23.85 -1.28
C ARG A 365 -16.54 23.61 -2.15
N LYS A 366 -16.53 22.53 -2.95
CA LYS A 366 -15.40 22.18 -3.83
C LYS A 366 -14.06 22.18 -3.09
N SER A 367 -13.98 21.40 -2.03
CA SER A 367 -12.85 21.40 -1.09
C SER A 367 -11.47 21.12 -1.71
N LEU A 368 -11.42 20.51 -2.90
CA LEU A 368 -10.19 20.29 -3.67
C LEU A 368 -9.93 21.40 -4.71
N ALA A 369 -10.68 22.52 -4.68
CA ALA A 369 -10.41 23.61 -5.58
C ALA A 369 -9.09 24.30 -5.25
N TYR A 370 -8.34 24.66 -6.29
CA TYR A 370 -7.06 25.39 -6.19
C TYR A 370 -7.00 26.51 -7.25
N LYS A 371 -6.12 27.47 -7.06
CA LYS A 371 -5.91 28.55 -8.02
C LYS A 371 -4.80 28.18 -8.98
N ASN A 372 -5.13 28.06 -10.26
CA ASN A 372 -4.12 27.90 -11.31
C ASN A 372 -3.23 29.12 -11.42
N SER A 373 -2.01 28.92 -11.90
CA SER A 373 -1.05 29.97 -12.26
C SER A 373 -0.68 29.81 -13.73
N ASN A 374 -0.36 30.92 -14.39
CA ASN A 374 0.19 30.91 -15.73
C ASN A 374 1.73 30.86 -15.73
N GLU A 375 2.35 31.04 -14.56
CA GLU A 375 3.80 31.11 -14.38
C GLU A 375 4.36 29.83 -13.75
N LEU A 376 3.70 29.32 -12.69
CA LEU A 376 4.14 28.15 -11.92
C LEU A 376 3.18 26.98 -12.13
N ILE A 377 3.73 25.79 -12.29
CA ILE A 377 2.95 24.57 -12.33
C ILE A 377 2.44 24.26 -10.92
N LYS A 378 1.13 24.17 -10.74
CA LYS A 378 0.56 23.69 -9.49
C LYS A 378 0.65 22.15 -9.44
N PRO A 379 1.06 21.53 -8.32
CA PRO A 379 1.12 20.07 -8.18
C PRO A 379 -0.22 19.40 -8.53
N GLN A 380 -1.32 19.98 -8.07
CA GLN A 380 -2.70 19.52 -8.34
C GLN A 380 -2.99 19.51 -9.84
N TYR A 381 -2.55 20.57 -10.56
CA TYR A 381 -2.70 20.67 -11.99
C TYR A 381 -1.90 19.58 -12.72
N ALA A 382 -0.63 19.41 -12.38
CA ALA A 382 0.23 18.41 -13.00
C ALA A 382 -0.35 16.99 -12.87
N ILE A 383 -0.79 16.61 -11.66
CA ILE A 383 -1.38 15.28 -11.40
C ILE A 383 -2.75 15.15 -12.07
N GLY A 384 -3.58 16.20 -12.03
CA GLY A 384 -4.87 16.20 -12.74
C GLY A 384 -4.70 16.03 -14.25
N ARG A 385 -3.68 16.68 -14.86
CA ARG A 385 -3.36 16.48 -16.29
C ARG A 385 -2.84 15.07 -16.56
N LEU A 386 -2.00 14.53 -15.66
CA LEU A 386 -1.53 13.15 -15.76
C LEU A 386 -2.71 12.17 -15.80
N TYR A 387 -3.67 12.33 -14.87
CA TYR A 387 -4.89 11.51 -14.88
C TYR A 387 -5.66 11.63 -16.19
N GLU A 388 -5.96 12.85 -16.66
CA GLU A 388 -6.75 13.07 -17.89
C GLU A 388 -6.08 12.45 -19.13
N LEU A 389 -4.75 12.39 -19.18
CA LEU A 389 -3.99 11.84 -20.30
C LEU A 389 -3.75 10.32 -20.20
N THR A 390 -4.08 9.71 -19.05
CA THR A 390 -3.85 8.28 -18.78
C THR A 390 -5.11 7.49 -18.43
N LYS A 391 -6.25 8.14 -18.13
CA LYS A 391 -7.48 7.52 -17.62
C LYS A 391 -8.06 6.40 -18.52
N ASP A 392 -7.81 6.47 -19.83
CA ASP A 392 -8.29 5.48 -20.80
C ASP A 392 -7.23 4.39 -21.11
N ARG A 393 -6.14 4.34 -20.33
CA ARG A 393 -5.07 3.35 -20.45
C ARG A 393 -5.08 2.40 -19.27
N ASP A 394 -4.56 1.19 -19.47
CA ASP A 394 -4.26 0.28 -18.36
C ASP A 394 -3.05 0.79 -17.60
N THR A 395 -3.31 1.56 -16.53
CA THR A 395 -2.28 2.31 -15.80
C THR A 395 -2.22 1.86 -14.34
N TYR A 396 -1.00 1.68 -13.86
CA TYR A 396 -0.69 1.44 -12.45
C TYR A 396 0.08 2.62 -11.89
N ILE A 397 -0.31 3.07 -10.71
CA ILE A 397 0.35 4.16 -10.01
C ILE A 397 1.04 3.63 -8.77
N THR A 398 2.34 3.87 -8.67
CA THR A 398 3.08 3.80 -7.41
C THR A 398 3.35 5.21 -6.92
N THR A 399 3.58 5.38 -5.63
CA THR A 399 4.01 6.70 -5.11
C THR A 399 5.12 6.56 -4.11
N GLU A 400 5.97 7.56 -4.10
CA GLU A 400 6.79 7.89 -2.96
C GLU A 400 5.95 8.51 -1.84
N VAL A 401 6.54 8.80 -0.67
CA VAL A 401 5.83 9.37 0.49
C VAL A 401 6.12 10.85 0.68
N GLY A 402 5.06 11.65 0.77
CA GLY A 402 5.13 13.10 0.95
C GLY A 402 3.88 13.82 0.45
N GLN A 403 3.97 15.13 0.18
CA GLN A 403 2.85 15.90 -0.38
C GLN A 403 2.37 15.33 -1.73
N HIS A 404 3.28 14.89 -2.59
CA HIS A 404 2.97 14.27 -3.89
C HIS A 404 2.08 13.02 -3.75
N GLN A 405 2.26 12.22 -2.69
CA GLN A 405 1.39 11.09 -2.35
C GLN A 405 -0.05 11.56 -2.07
N MET A 406 -0.21 12.61 -1.27
CA MET A 406 -1.52 13.14 -0.92
C MET A 406 -2.20 13.77 -2.14
N TRP A 407 -1.47 14.56 -2.94
CA TRP A 407 -2.00 15.11 -4.18
C TRP A 407 -2.37 14.02 -5.18
N ALA A 408 -1.57 12.94 -5.28
CA ALA A 408 -1.93 11.79 -6.11
C ALA A 408 -3.24 11.14 -5.63
N ALA A 409 -3.41 10.94 -4.32
CA ALA A 409 -4.63 10.38 -3.75
C ALA A 409 -5.86 11.29 -3.95
N GLN A 410 -5.69 12.62 -4.01
CA GLN A 410 -6.75 13.60 -4.20
C GLN A 410 -7.13 13.82 -5.66
N PHE A 411 -6.16 13.84 -6.59
CA PHE A 411 -6.35 14.33 -7.96
C PHE A 411 -6.19 13.24 -9.04
N TYR A 412 -5.63 12.07 -8.71
CA TYR A 412 -5.66 10.90 -9.58
C TYR A 412 -6.81 9.97 -9.18
N ARG A 413 -7.71 9.69 -10.11
CA ARG A 413 -8.93 8.91 -9.82
C ARG A 413 -8.72 7.43 -10.12
N PHE A 414 -9.06 6.56 -9.17
CA PHE A 414 -8.90 5.12 -9.28
C PHE A 414 -10.26 4.45 -9.48
N GLU A 415 -10.42 3.79 -10.64
CA GLU A 415 -11.66 3.10 -11.01
C GLU A 415 -11.66 1.62 -10.63
N GLN A 416 -10.49 1.04 -10.40
CA GLN A 416 -10.30 -0.38 -10.15
C GLN A 416 -9.35 -0.62 -8.96
N PRO A 417 -9.55 -1.74 -8.21
CA PRO A 417 -8.60 -2.15 -7.19
C PRO A 417 -7.24 -2.53 -7.81
N ASN A 418 -6.22 -2.61 -6.97
CA ASN A 418 -4.86 -3.01 -7.35
C ASN A 418 -4.19 -2.09 -8.40
N ARG A 419 -4.64 -0.83 -8.54
CA ARG A 419 -4.03 0.19 -9.42
C ARG A 419 -3.28 1.27 -8.64
N TRP A 420 -3.33 1.22 -7.32
CA TRP A 420 -2.73 2.17 -6.39
C TRP A 420 -1.82 1.46 -5.41
N MET A 421 -0.51 1.72 -5.46
CA MET A 421 0.50 1.18 -4.57
C MET A 421 1.25 2.32 -3.88
N THR A 422 1.16 2.37 -2.56
CA THR A 422 1.79 3.40 -1.75
C THR A 422 2.10 2.85 -0.36
N SER A 423 3.10 3.40 0.32
CA SER A 423 3.34 3.11 1.74
C SER A 423 2.39 3.96 2.58
N GLY A 424 1.34 3.33 3.11
CA GLY A 424 0.31 4.04 3.88
C GLY A 424 0.46 3.91 5.39
N GLY A 425 0.93 2.76 5.86
CA GLY A 425 1.06 2.47 7.29
C GLY A 425 2.39 2.91 7.90
N LEU A 426 3.50 2.60 7.25
CA LEU A 426 4.84 2.99 7.70
C LEU A 426 5.23 4.38 7.18
N GLY A 427 4.81 4.74 5.97
CA GLY A 427 5.16 6.02 5.37
C GLY A 427 6.59 6.06 4.84
N THR A 428 7.02 5.01 4.14
CA THR A 428 8.39 4.81 3.71
C THR A 428 8.72 5.66 2.47
N MET A 429 9.52 6.70 2.63
CA MET A 429 10.19 7.37 1.51
C MET A 429 11.13 6.37 0.82
N GLY A 430 11.14 6.35 -0.52
CA GLY A 430 11.90 5.37 -1.29
C GLY A 430 11.12 4.11 -1.67
N TYR A 431 9.82 4.05 -1.40
CA TYR A 431 8.93 2.93 -1.75
C TYR A 431 8.60 2.88 -3.25
N GLY A 432 8.31 4.02 -3.86
CA GLY A 432 7.60 4.12 -5.14
C GLY A 432 8.34 3.53 -6.33
N LEU A 433 9.61 3.94 -6.54
CA LEU A 433 10.43 3.47 -7.65
C LEU A 433 10.67 1.95 -7.64
N PRO A 434 11.14 1.31 -6.56
CA PRO A 434 11.28 -0.14 -6.56
C PRO A 434 9.94 -0.87 -6.65
N ALA A 435 8.87 -0.35 -6.06
CA ALA A 435 7.52 -0.91 -6.25
C ALA A 435 7.10 -0.88 -7.72
N ALA A 436 7.40 0.21 -8.46
CA ALA A 436 7.15 0.31 -9.89
C ALA A 436 7.90 -0.77 -10.69
N VAL A 437 9.14 -1.12 -10.31
CA VAL A 437 9.88 -2.25 -10.89
C VAL A 437 9.09 -3.55 -10.75
N GLY A 438 8.60 -3.85 -9.55
CA GLY A 438 7.81 -5.06 -9.30
C GLY A 438 6.49 -5.09 -10.08
N VAL A 439 5.80 -3.96 -10.15
CA VAL A 439 4.55 -3.81 -10.92
C VAL A 439 4.80 -3.99 -12.41
N GLN A 440 5.85 -3.37 -12.98
CA GLN A 440 6.11 -3.45 -14.41
C GLN A 440 6.51 -4.85 -14.87
N LEU A 441 7.24 -5.60 -14.02
CA LEU A 441 7.54 -7.01 -14.28
C LEU A 441 6.26 -7.87 -14.31
N ALA A 442 5.32 -7.60 -13.42
CA ALA A 442 4.04 -8.30 -13.37
C ALA A 442 3.10 -7.92 -14.53
N HIS A 443 3.20 -6.68 -15.02
CA HIS A 443 2.32 -6.10 -16.04
C HIS A 443 3.13 -5.44 -17.17
N PRO A 444 3.81 -6.23 -18.01
CA PRO A 444 4.80 -5.71 -18.99
C PRO A 444 4.19 -4.81 -20.07
N ASN A 445 2.88 -4.95 -20.34
CA ASN A 445 2.18 -4.17 -21.37
C ASN A 445 1.41 -2.96 -20.80
N SER A 446 1.40 -2.79 -19.49
CA SER A 446 0.68 -1.70 -18.82
C SER A 446 1.59 -0.48 -18.66
N LEU A 447 0.99 0.70 -18.52
CA LEU A 447 1.70 1.92 -18.18
C LEU A 447 1.91 1.97 -16.66
N VAL A 448 3.15 1.99 -16.21
CA VAL A 448 3.48 2.09 -14.78
C VAL A 448 4.14 3.44 -14.52
N ILE A 449 3.55 4.20 -13.59
CA ILE A 449 4.01 5.55 -13.24
C ILE A 449 4.25 5.61 -11.73
N ASP A 450 5.46 6.00 -11.35
CA ASP A 450 5.80 6.39 -9.98
C ASP A 450 5.64 7.89 -9.81
N ILE A 451 4.69 8.34 -8.98
CA ILE A 451 4.54 9.76 -8.62
C ILE A 451 5.42 10.02 -7.41
N ALA A 452 6.51 10.73 -7.65
CA ALA A 452 7.61 10.90 -6.72
C ALA A 452 7.78 12.36 -6.26
N GLY A 453 8.41 12.54 -5.11
CA GLY A 453 9.08 13.77 -4.73
C GLY A 453 10.57 13.66 -5.00
N GLU A 454 11.25 14.79 -5.23
CA GLU A 454 12.67 14.80 -5.55
C GLU A 454 13.54 14.23 -4.43
N ALA A 455 13.19 14.48 -3.17
CA ALA A 455 13.96 13.98 -2.04
C ALA A 455 13.72 12.49 -1.78
N SER A 456 12.50 12.00 -1.99
CA SER A 456 12.16 10.60 -1.71
C SER A 456 12.69 9.63 -2.77
N VAL A 457 12.63 9.98 -4.04
CA VAL A 457 13.15 9.14 -5.12
C VAL A 457 14.67 8.93 -5.02
N LEU A 458 15.40 9.91 -4.47
CA LEU A 458 16.84 9.81 -4.24
C LEU A 458 17.22 8.71 -3.24
N MET A 459 16.31 8.30 -2.35
CA MET A 459 16.59 7.25 -1.37
C MET A 459 16.77 5.86 -1.98
N THR A 460 16.15 5.62 -3.14
CA THR A 460 16.21 4.32 -3.84
C THR A 460 16.51 4.47 -5.34
N MET A 461 17.08 5.62 -5.75
CA MET A 461 17.35 5.94 -7.16
C MET A 461 18.23 4.90 -7.88
N GLN A 462 19.03 4.11 -7.15
CA GLN A 462 19.85 3.02 -7.70
C GLN A 462 19.02 1.96 -8.41
N GLU A 463 17.74 1.83 -8.10
CA GLU A 463 16.83 0.89 -8.80
C GLU A 463 16.50 1.34 -10.23
N MET A 464 16.90 2.54 -10.65
CA MET A 464 16.94 2.92 -12.07
C MET A 464 17.84 1.98 -12.86
N SER A 465 18.96 1.51 -12.28
CA SER A 465 19.80 0.49 -12.92
C SER A 465 19.05 -0.84 -13.11
N THR A 466 18.20 -1.21 -12.16
CA THR A 466 17.33 -2.39 -12.29
C THR A 466 16.32 -2.20 -13.42
N ALA A 467 15.64 -1.05 -13.46
CA ALA A 467 14.67 -0.74 -14.51
C ALA A 467 15.32 -0.77 -15.92
N VAL A 468 16.52 -0.21 -16.07
CA VAL A 468 17.24 -0.22 -17.35
C VAL A 468 17.72 -1.62 -17.72
N GLN A 469 18.26 -2.38 -16.75
CA GLN A 469 18.77 -3.74 -17.01
C GLN A 469 17.69 -4.68 -17.53
N TYR A 470 16.47 -4.55 -17.03
CA TYR A 470 15.33 -5.40 -17.42
C TYR A 470 14.40 -4.73 -18.45
N GLU A 471 14.85 -3.62 -19.04
CA GLU A 471 14.12 -2.88 -20.09
C GLU A 471 12.68 -2.49 -19.66
N LEU A 472 12.49 -2.13 -18.40
CA LEU A 472 11.19 -1.78 -17.82
C LEU A 472 10.82 -0.34 -18.14
N PRO A 473 9.81 -0.04 -18.96
CA PRO A 473 9.50 1.33 -19.40
C PRO A 473 8.75 2.16 -18.34
N ILE A 474 9.13 2.06 -17.08
CA ILE A 474 8.53 2.81 -15.98
C ILE A 474 8.72 4.33 -16.13
N LYS A 475 7.77 5.11 -15.61
CA LYS A 475 7.79 6.56 -15.63
C LYS A 475 7.90 7.10 -14.22
N ILE A 476 8.99 7.77 -13.91
CA ILE A 476 9.18 8.45 -12.63
C ILE A 476 8.74 9.90 -12.82
N PHE A 477 7.55 10.24 -12.31
CA PHE A 477 6.94 11.56 -12.41
C PHE A 477 7.23 12.35 -11.14
N ILE A 478 8.32 13.14 -11.17
CA ILE A 478 8.78 13.90 -10.01
C ILE A 478 7.98 15.19 -9.91
N ILE A 479 7.28 15.38 -8.80
CA ILE A 479 6.69 16.66 -8.37
C ILE A 479 7.77 17.40 -7.58
N ASN A 480 8.61 18.14 -8.31
CA ASN A 480 9.80 18.79 -7.78
C ASN A 480 9.48 20.19 -7.24
N ASN A 481 9.34 20.31 -5.94
CA ASN A 481 9.15 21.58 -5.25
C ASN A 481 10.39 22.04 -4.46
N GLN A 482 11.52 21.34 -4.60
CA GLN A 482 12.79 21.57 -3.93
C GLN A 482 12.75 21.47 -2.40
N TYR A 483 11.72 20.84 -1.86
CA TYR A 483 11.54 20.68 -0.42
C TYR A 483 11.12 19.24 -0.08
N MET A 484 11.50 18.77 1.10
CA MET A 484 10.73 17.75 1.78
C MET A 484 9.38 18.36 2.16
N GLY A 485 8.46 18.40 1.18
CA GLY A 485 7.32 19.29 1.17
C GLY A 485 6.37 19.11 2.34
N MET A 486 6.12 17.85 2.81
CA MET A 486 5.28 17.62 3.97
C MET A 486 5.95 18.13 5.26
N VAL A 487 7.27 17.95 5.41
CA VAL A 487 8.04 18.51 6.54
C VAL A 487 8.00 20.04 6.51
N ARG A 488 8.19 20.66 5.34
CA ARG A 488 8.06 22.11 5.17
C ARG A 488 6.67 22.60 5.59
N GLN A 489 5.62 21.93 5.14
CA GLN A 489 4.24 22.27 5.49
C GLN A 489 4.01 22.25 7.00
N TRP A 490 4.50 21.24 7.70
CA TRP A 490 4.41 21.17 9.16
C TRP A 490 5.24 22.25 9.85
N GLN A 491 6.44 22.57 9.34
CA GLN A 491 7.25 23.66 9.88
C GLN A 491 6.57 25.02 9.67
N GLU A 492 5.89 25.22 8.54
CA GLU A 492 5.10 26.42 8.30
C GLU A 492 3.93 26.53 9.28
N LEU A 493 3.13 25.45 9.38
CA LEU A 493 1.86 25.48 10.09
C LEU A 493 2.01 25.36 11.61
N LEU A 494 3.04 24.64 12.11
CA LEU A 494 3.24 24.34 13.54
C LEU A 494 4.39 25.08 14.18
N HIS A 495 5.37 25.49 13.39
CA HIS A 495 6.62 26.04 13.91
C HIS A 495 6.90 27.44 13.40
N GLY A 496 5.85 28.22 13.01
CA GLY A 496 5.94 29.62 12.62
C GLY A 496 6.92 29.85 11.47
N GLY A 497 6.96 28.97 10.48
CA GLY A 497 7.82 29.07 9.29
C GLY A 497 9.32 28.91 9.59
N ARG A 498 9.70 28.30 10.71
CA ARG A 498 11.10 27.99 11.00
C ARG A 498 11.53 26.74 10.23
N TYR A 499 11.86 26.93 8.96
CA TYR A 499 12.28 25.87 8.05
C TYR A 499 13.69 25.38 8.41
N SER A 500 13.77 24.22 9.05
CA SER A 500 15.04 23.58 9.43
C SER A 500 15.23 22.31 8.62
N HIS A 501 16.28 22.30 7.77
CA HIS A 501 16.70 21.15 6.97
C HIS A 501 15.60 20.50 6.09
N SER A 502 14.58 21.24 5.70
CA SER A 502 13.54 20.78 4.78
C SER A 502 13.75 21.21 3.33
N TYR A 503 14.60 22.18 3.09
CA TYR A 503 15.01 22.64 1.76
C TYR A 503 16.16 21.79 1.23
N THR A 504 16.03 21.31 -0.01
CA THR A 504 17.04 20.49 -0.69
C THR A 504 17.84 21.35 -1.65
N GLU A 505 18.86 22.06 -1.12
CA GLU A 505 19.64 23.06 -1.87
C GLU A 505 20.46 22.45 -3.03
N ALA A 506 21.02 21.25 -2.83
CA ALA A 506 21.93 20.61 -3.77
C ALA A 506 21.29 19.37 -4.42
N LEU A 507 20.19 19.55 -5.14
CA LEU A 507 19.58 18.48 -5.94
C LEU A 507 20.41 18.16 -7.18
N PRO A 508 20.44 16.88 -7.62
CA PRO A 508 21.00 16.54 -8.91
C PRO A 508 20.15 17.14 -10.05
N ASP A 509 20.76 17.37 -11.19
CA ASP A 509 20.02 17.58 -12.42
C ASP A 509 19.38 16.25 -12.84
N PHE A 510 18.07 16.10 -12.66
CA PHE A 510 17.37 14.85 -12.89
C PHE A 510 17.38 14.40 -14.36
N VAL A 511 17.51 15.34 -15.32
CA VAL A 511 17.68 14.99 -16.73
C VAL A 511 19.03 14.31 -16.96
N LYS A 512 20.12 14.91 -16.44
CA LYS A 512 21.46 14.32 -16.51
C LYS A 512 21.55 13.02 -15.72
N LEU A 513 20.84 12.93 -14.59
CA LEU A 513 20.77 11.71 -13.80
C LEU A 513 20.12 10.57 -14.60
N ALA A 514 19.02 10.86 -15.31
CA ALA A 514 18.40 9.89 -16.21
C ALA A 514 19.36 9.42 -17.31
N GLU A 515 20.06 10.34 -17.95
CA GLU A 515 21.08 10.04 -18.98
C GLU A 515 22.20 9.17 -18.41
N ALA A 516 22.68 9.46 -17.20
CA ALA A 516 23.72 8.66 -16.51
C ALA A 516 23.28 7.21 -16.25
N TYR A 517 21.98 6.97 -16.05
CA TYR A 517 21.39 5.63 -15.97
C TYR A 517 21.01 5.04 -17.33
N HIS A 518 21.32 5.69 -18.44
CA HIS A 518 20.89 5.31 -19.80
C HIS A 518 19.34 5.32 -19.97
N ALA A 519 18.64 6.08 -19.15
CA ALA A 519 17.22 6.37 -19.25
C ALA A 519 16.97 7.67 -20.05
N VAL A 520 15.72 8.09 -20.17
CA VAL A 520 15.35 9.35 -20.80
C VAL A 520 14.97 10.37 -19.72
N GLY A 521 15.54 11.57 -19.79
CA GLY A 521 15.20 12.69 -18.93
C GLY A 521 14.34 13.71 -19.65
N ILE A 522 13.27 14.16 -19.02
CA ILE A 522 12.37 15.21 -19.52
C ILE A 522 12.17 16.22 -18.39
N ARG A 523 12.31 17.52 -18.66
CA ARG A 523 12.01 18.59 -17.71
C ARG A 523 10.84 19.43 -18.19
N CYS A 524 9.93 19.76 -17.26
CA CYS A 524 8.79 20.64 -17.51
C CYS A 524 8.74 21.73 -16.44
N GLU A 525 8.76 23.02 -16.87
CA GLU A 525 8.86 24.18 -15.98
C GLU A 525 7.67 25.13 -16.12
N ARG A 526 6.86 25.01 -17.17
CA ARG A 526 5.76 25.94 -17.46
C ARG A 526 4.42 25.21 -17.61
N PRO A 527 3.32 25.79 -17.08
CA PRO A 527 1.99 25.17 -17.16
C PRO A 527 1.53 24.81 -18.58
N GLY A 528 1.87 25.66 -19.57
CA GLY A 528 1.49 25.43 -20.97
C GLY A 528 2.15 24.23 -21.64
N ASP A 529 3.27 23.75 -21.09
CA ASP A 529 4.05 22.66 -21.67
C ASP A 529 3.70 21.28 -21.08
N VAL A 530 2.94 21.25 -19.95
CA VAL A 530 2.66 20.03 -19.16
C VAL A 530 2.06 18.92 -20.01
N ASP A 531 1.03 19.20 -20.80
CA ASP A 531 0.34 18.18 -21.60
C ASP A 531 1.26 17.59 -22.68
N GLY A 532 2.06 18.44 -23.34
CA GLY A 532 3.03 18.01 -24.35
C GLY A 532 4.10 17.11 -23.77
N ALA A 533 4.69 17.52 -22.66
CA ALA A 533 5.74 16.79 -21.96
C ALA A 533 5.23 15.45 -21.38
N ILE A 534 4.01 15.40 -20.82
CA ILE A 534 3.40 14.13 -20.37
C ILE A 534 3.17 13.17 -21.53
N ARG A 535 2.68 13.65 -22.69
CA ARG A 535 2.52 12.80 -23.89
C ARG A 535 3.86 12.25 -24.39
N GLU A 536 4.90 13.07 -24.37
CA GLU A 536 6.25 12.65 -24.71
C GLU A 536 6.72 11.55 -23.74
N MET A 537 6.61 11.76 -22.43
CA MET A 537 6.95 10.78 -21.40
C MET A 537 6.25 9.43 -21.65
N ILE A 538 4.95 9.45 -21.93
CA ILE A 538 4.15 8.24 -22.15
C ILE A 538 4.57 7.53 -23.46
N ALA A 539 4.96 8.26 -24.49
CA ALA A 539 5.32 7.70 -25.79
C ALA A 539 6.67 6.98 -25.79
N VAL A 540 7.55 7.28 -24.86
CA VAL A 540 8.88 6.67 -24.75
C VAL A 540 8.77 5.25 -24.20
N ASN A 541 9.20 4.23 -24.96
CA ASN A 541 9.24 2.83 -24.50
C ASN A 541 10.58 2.49 -23.81
N ARG A 542 10.95 3.30 -22.83
CA ARG A 542 12.15 3.16 -22.00
C ARG A 542 11.86 3.77 -20.62
N PRO A 543 12.68 3.49 -19.58
CA PRO A 543 12.58 4.22 -18.31
C PRO A 543 12.72 5.74 -18.56
N VAL A 544 11.86 6.52 -17.90
CA VAL A 544 11.86 7.99 -18.00
C VAL A 544 11.92 8.60 -16.61
N ILE A 545 12.77 9.59 -16.40
CA ILE A 545 12.66 10.53 -15.27
C ILE A 545 12.05 11.83 -15.81
N PHE A 546 10.86 12.12 -15.36
CA PHE A 546 10.13 13.34 -15.68
C PHE A 546 10.23 14.32 -14.50
N ASP A 547 11.01 15.37 -14.67
CA ASP A 547 11.25 16.40 -13.67
C ASP A 547 10.25 17.56 -13.85
N CYS A 548 9.16 17.53 -13.08
CA CYS A 548 8.12 18.57 -13.11
C CYS A 548 8.38 19.60 -12.02
N MET A 549 8.90 20.76 -12.41
CA MET A 549 9.15 21.89 -11.49
C MET A 549 7.82 22.52 -11.11
N VAL A 550 7.45 22.40 -9.85
CA VAL A 550 6.16 22.90 -9.34
C VAL A 550 6.34 24.04 -8.33
N ASP A 551 5.22 24.68 -8.00
CA ASP A 551 5.20 25.74 -6.99
C ASP A 551 5.76 25.23 -5.64
N PRO A 552 6.89 25.80 -5.14
CA PRO A 552 7.54 25.35 -3.92
C PRO A 552 6.74 25.64 -2.65
N ASN A 553 5.78 26.56 -2.70
CA ASN A 553 5.03 27.04 -1.55
C ASN A 553 3.64 26.40 -1.41
N GLU A 554 3.28 25.52 -2.33
CA GLU A 554 1.96 24.87 -2.29
C GLU A 554 1.85 23.92 -1.09
N ASN A 555 0.70 23.96 -0.41
CA ASN A 555 0.38 23.08 0.72
C ASN A 555 -0.73 22.09 0.35
N CYS A 556 -0.74 20.92 1.00
CA CYS A 556 -1.82 19.94 0.85
C CYS A 556 -3.03 20.36 1.67
N PHE A 557 -4.07 20.81 0.99
CA PHE A 557 -5.40 21.04 1.56
C PHE A 557 -6.45 20.19 0.79
N PRO A 558 -7.59 19.87 1.43
CA PRO A 558 -7.97 20.11 2.82
C PRO A 558 -7.03 19.42 3.83
N MET A 559 -7.08 19.90 5.09
CA MET A 559 -6.32 19.30 6.18
C MET A 559 -7.10 19.34 7.48
N ILE A 560 -7.17 18.21 8.19
CA ILE A 560 -7.60 18.20 9.60
C ILE A 560 -6.35 18.45 10.45
N PRO A 561 -6.27 19.56 11.17
CA PRO A 561 -5.14 19.81 12.05
C PRO A 561 -5.05 18.73 13.14
N SER A 562 -3.83 18.40 13.55
CA SER A 562 -3.62 17.39 14.59
C SER A 562 -4.34 17.77 15.90
N GLY A 563 -5.01 16.79 16.51
CA GLY A 563 -5.82 16.99 17.71
C GLY A 563 -7.20 17.62 17.46
N ARG A 564 -7.60 17.83 16.21
CA ARG A 564 -8.91 18.38 15.84
C ARG A 564 -9.87 17.28 15.36
N ALA A 565 -11.16 17.60 15.40
CA ALA A 565 -12.22 16.75 14.86
C ALA A 565 -12.40 16.97 13.35
N HIS A 566 -13.11 16.06 12.68
CA HIS A 566 -13.34 16.11 11.23
C HIS A 566 -14.09 17.38 10.77
N ASN A 567 -14.96 17.93 11.60
CA ASN A 567 -15.69 19.16 11.32
C ASN A 567 -14.88 20.44 11.54
N GLU A 568 -13.65 20.33 12.02
CA GLU A 568 -12.69 21.41 12.21
C GLU A 568 -11.62 21.48 11.10
N MET A 569 -11.95 20.91 9.94
CA MET A 569 -11.08 20.85 8.76
C MET A 569 -10.77 22.23 8.18
N LEU A 570 -9.49 22.45 7.83
CA LEU A 570 -9.03 23.62 7.08
C LEU A 570 -9.12 23.37 5.58
N LEU A 571 -9.66 24.34 4.84
CA LEU A 571 -9.86 24.24 3.39
C LEU A 571 -8.81 25.01 2.57
N GLY A 572 -7.80 25.60 3.21
CA GLY A 572 -6.78 26.40 2.54
C GLY A 572 -7.19 27.87 2.30
N ASP A 573 -8.36 28.28 2.79
CA ASP A 573 -8.77 29.69 2.76
C ASP A 573 -7.98 30.48 3.82
N ALA A 574 -7.37 31.60 3.42
CA ALA A 574 -6.45 32.43 4.21
C ALA A 574 -7.07 33.09 5.47
N THR A 575 -8.28 32.70 5.88
CA THR A 575 -9.05 33.40 6.93
C THR A 575 -8.87 32.84 8.34
N VAL A 576 -8.20 31.71 8.50
CA VAL A 576 -7.91 31.13 9.83
C VAL A 576 -6.41 30.96 9.97
N SER A 577 -5.81 31.58 11.01
CA SER A 577 -4.41 31.30 11.33
C SER A 577 -4.29 29.85 11.78
N VAL A 578 -3.46 29.08 11.11
CA VAL A 578 -3.29 27.65 11.39
C VAL A 578 -2.70 27.42 12.78
N GLU A 579 -1.91 28.37 13.29
CA GLU A 579 -1.37 28.34 14.66
C GLU A 579 -2.47 28.30 15.73
N GLU A 580 -3.60 28.99 15.51
CA GLU A 580 -4.77 28.93 16.43
C GLU A 580 -5.58 27.64 16.26
N ALA A 581 -5.44 26.95 15.14
CA ALA A 581 -6.20 25.75 14.84
C ALA A 581 -5.62 24.48 15.49
N ILE A 582 -4.34 24.47 15.88
CA ILE A 582 -3.66 23.28 16.42
C ILE A 582 -3.63 23.36 17.95
N THR A 583 -4.09 22.29 18.61
CA THR A 583 -4.02 22.18 20.06
C THR A 583 -2.64 21.74 20.53
N GLU A 584 -2.28 22.03 21.81
CA GLU A 584 -1.01 21.55 22.40
C GLU A 584 -0.89 20.01 22.35
N GLU A 585 -2.00 19.28 22.56
CA GLU A 585 -2.06 17.83 22.40
C GLU A 585 -1.83 17.42 20.94
N GLY A 586 -2.35 18.19 19.98
CA GLY A 586 -2.15 17.95 18.55
C GLY A 586 -0.70 18.08 18.10
N LYS A 587 0.10 18.93 18.73
CA LYS A 587 1.54 19.06 18.43
C LYS A 587 2.34 17.80 18.75
N VAL A 588 1.86 16.98 19.68
CA VAL A 588 2.51 15.72 20.08
C VAL A 588 2.15 14.56 19.14
N MET A 589 1.07 14.72 18.36
CA MET A 589 0.57 13.66 17.47
C MET A 589 1.16 13.70 16.03
N VAL A 590 2.06 14.65 15.76
CA VAL A 590 2.66 14.86 14.41
C VAL A 590 4.07 14.31 14.34
#